data_70a3f1665d4ce02f7a5b107f39421e9f
#
_entry.id   70a3f1665d4ce02f7a5b107f39421e9f
#
_cell.length_a   1.000
_cell.length_b   1.000
_cell.length_c   1.000
_cell.angle_alpha   90.00
_cell.angle_beta   90.00
_cell.angle_gamma   90.00
#
_symmetry.space_group_name_H-M   'P 1'
#
loop_
_entity.id
_entity.type
_entity.pdbx_description
1 polymer ?
#
loop_
_entity_poly.entity_id
_entity_poly.type
_entity_poly.pdbx_seq_one_letter_code
_entity_poly.pdbx_strand_id
1 'polypeptide(L)'
;STGKVFVFDGDGDRVRFVGPMPGYLGYGGTYVQELRLIRDGRYRSLVFRYWLHNGFDEDDIDESEPPILLLEGIRDGEFKFKGLTPQGEVGDWQGDWEDPQLTPLAIRLELEMSPESRIQWPLLDIVMMVDGGATRGFNAGFVPTQ
;
A
#
# COMPACT_ATOMS: atom_id res chain seq x y z
N SER A 1 -10.03 23.96 -1.12
CA SER A 1 -9.99 22.91 -0.11
C SER A 1 -11.38 22.68 0.47
N THR A 2 -11.88 21.49 0.37
CA THR A 2 -13.21 21.13 0.88
C THR A 2 -13.19 20.73 2.35
N GLY A 3 -12.06 20.86 3.04
CA GLY A 3 -11.92 20.47 4.44
C GLY A 3 -11.88 18.96 4.69
N LYS A 4 -11.89 18.14 3.63
CA LYS A 4 -11.76 16.68 3.76
C LYS A 4 -10.32 16.31 3.95
N VAL A 5 -10.03 15.50 4.99
CA VAL A 5 -8.70 15.00 5.28
C VAL A 5 -8.53 13.67 4.56
N PHE A 6 -7.49 13.59 3.73
CA PHE A 6 -7.10 12.35 3.09
C PHE A 6 -6.39 11.46 4.11
N VAL A 7 -6.82 10.22 4.25
CA VAL A 7 -6.21 9.25 5.15
C VAL A 7 -5.73 8.01 4.39
N PHE A 8 -6.54 7.52 3.46
CA PHE A 8 -6.27 6.26 2.77
C PHE A 8 -6.97 6.22 1.42
N ASP A 9 -6.29 5.68 0.42
CA ASP A 9 -6.83 5.44 -0.92
C ASP A 9 -6.17 4.19 -1.49
N GLY A 10 -6.90 3.41 -2.27
CA GLY A 10 -6.34 2.21 -2.85
C GLY A 10 -7.18 1.60 -3.96
N ASP A 11 -6.50 0.94 -4.88
CA ASP A 11 -7.08 0.10 -5.92
C ASP A 11 -6.20 -1.14 -6.11
N GLY A 12 -6.45 -1.91 -7.16
CA GLY A 12 -5.70 -3.15 -7.38
C GLY A 12 -4.19 -2.96 -7.61
N ASP A 13 -3.77 -1.78 -8.06
CA ASP A 13 -2.38 -1.51 -8.41
C ASP A 13 -1.66 -0.58 -7.42
N ARG A 14 -2.38 0.08 -6.53
CA ARG A 14 -1.81 1.14 -5.70
C ARG A 14 -2.48 1.22 -4.34
N VAL A 15 -1.66 1.50 -3.33
CA VAL A 15 -2.12 1.87 -1.99
C VAL A 15 -1.44 3.18 -1.60
N ARG A 16 -2.21 4.16 -1.15
CA ARG A 16 -1.70 5.45 -0.68
C ARG A 16 -2.31 5.75 0.69
N PHE A 17 -1.47 6.08 1.65
CA PHE A 17 -1.93 6.32 3.02
C PHE A 17 -1.08 7.37 3.71
N VAL A 18 -1.65 7.96 4.76
CA VAL A 18 -0.97 8.96 5.60
C VAL A 18 -0.54 8.30 6.90
N GLY A 19 0.72 8.47 7.26
CA GLY A 19 1.25 7.91 8.50
C GLY A 19 2.67 8.35 8.79
N PRO A 20 3.18 8.03 9.99
CA PRO A 20 4.55 8.34 10.33
C PRO A 20 5.53 7.46 9.56
N MET A 21 6.67 8.03 9.18
CA MET A 21 7.77 7.27 8.60
C MET A 21 8.70 6.78 9.70
N PRO A 22 9.33 5.61 9.51
CA PRO A 22 10.43 5.21 10.40
C PRO A 22 11.51 6.29 10.45
N GLY A 23 12.07 6.50 11.65
CA GLY A 23 13.02 7.59 11.88
C GLY A 23 14.26 7.58 11.01
N TYR A 24 14.63 6.41 10.48
CA TYR A 24 15.77 6.29 9.57
C TYR A 24 15.44 6.69 8.12
N LEU A 25 14.16 6.84 7.78
CA LEU A 25 13.72 7.22 6.44
C LEU A 25 13.17 8.65 6.37
N GLY A 26 12.89 9.26 7.51
CA GLY A 26 12.31 10.60 7.55
C GLY A 26 12.76 11.39 8.77
N TYR A 27 12.50 12.68 8.75
CA TYR A 27 12.91 13.63 9.80
C TYR A 27 11.79 13.88 10.82
N GLY A 28 10.92 12.90 11.01
CA GLY A 28 9.74 13.09 11.84
C GLY A 28 8.60 13.72 11.04
N GLY A 29 7.41 13.75 11.64
CA GLY A 29 6.21 14.26 10.98
C GLY A 29 5.41 13.17 10.30
N THR A 30 4.38 13.62 9.61
CA THR A 30 3.44 12.76 8.90
C THR A 30 3.71 12.80 7.40
N TYR A 31 3.67 11.65 6.77
CA TYR A 31 3.97 11.50 5.35
C TYR A 31 2.83 10.83 4.62
N VAL A 32 2.66 11.21 3.37
CA VAL A 32 1.89 10.41 2.42
C VAL A 32 2.81 9.33 1.88
N GLN A 33 2.41 8.07 2.00
CA GLN A 33 3.18 6.92 1.56
C GLN A 33 2.42 6.18 0.47
N GLU A 34 3.12 5.70 -0.54
CA GLU A 34 2.52 5.02 -1.67
C GLU A 34 3.27 3.73 -1.98
N LEU A 35 2.52 2.64 -2.09
CA LEU A 35 2.99 1.38 -2.68
C LEU A 35 2.28 1.23 -4.02
N ARG A 36 3.04 0.91 -5.07
CA ARG A 36 2.49 0.80 -6.41
C ARG A 36 3.13 -0.36 -7.17
N LEU A 37 2.28 -1.11 -7.88
CA LEU A 37 2.72 -2.10 -8.85
C LEU A 37 2.85 -1.40 -10.20
N ILE A 38 4.06 -1.34 -10.73
CA ILE A 38 4.34 -0.71 -12.02
C ILE A 38 4.84 -1.73 -13.01
N ARG A 39 4.55 -1.49 -14.29
CA ARG A 39 5.08 -2.34 -15.35
C ARG A 39 6.55 -2.04 -15.57
N ASP A 40 7.35 -3.11 -15.62
CA ASP A 40 8.79 -3.04 -15.84
C ASP A 40 9.15 -4.14 -16.84
N GLY A 41 9.11 -3.77 -18.13
CA GLY A 41 9.30 -4.73 -19.21
C GLY A 41 8.17 -5.75 -19.29
N ARG A 42 8.52 -7.03 -19.24
CA ARG A 42 7.57 -8.15 -19.28
C ARG A 42 6.82 -8.33 -17.97
N TYR A 43 7.44 -7.94 -16.86
CA TYR A 43 6.93 -8.17 -15.52
C TYR A 43 6.58 -6.85 -14.85
N ARG A 44 6.12 -6.92 -13.60
CA ARG A 44 5.85 -5.75 -12.77
C ARG A 44 6.84 -5.66 -11.63
N SER A 45 6.96 -4.47 -11.06
CA SER A 45 7.76 -4.23 -9.87
C SER A 45 6.89 -3.53 -8.82
N LEU A 46 7.17 -3.83 -7.57
CA LEU A 46 6.56 -3.13 -6.43
C LEU A 46 7.50 -2.01 -6.02
N VAL A 47 7.01 -0.78 -6.04
CA VAL A 47 7.79 0.40 -5.73
C VAL A 47 7.15 1.20 -4.62
N PHE A 48 7.96 1.97 -3.92
CA PHE A 48 7.56 2.79 -2.78
C PHE A 48 7.96 4.23 -3.02
N ARG A 49 7.03 5.16 -2.69
CA ARG A 49 7.27 6.60 -2.69
C ARG A 49 6.71 7.21 -1.42
N TYR A 50 7.23 8.37 -1.03
CA TYR A 50 6.69 9.10 0.10
C TYR A 50 6.88 10.61 -0.09
N TRP A 51 5.98 11.37 0.51
CA TRP A 51 5.99 12.84 0.48
C TRP A 51 5.63 13.36 1.86
N LEU A 52 6.23 14.49 2.24
CA LEU A 52 5.86 15.13 3.49
C LEU A 52 4.40 15.60 3.42
N HIS A 53 3.61 15.21 4.40
CA HIS A 53 2.21 15.60 4.47
C HIS A 53 2.08 16.98 5.15
N ASN A 54 2.19 18.03 4.35
CA ASN A 54 2.07 19.40 4.81
C ASN A 54 1.16 20.13 3.81
N GLY A 55 -0.14 19.90 3.93
CA GLY A 55 -1.10 20.40 2.96
C GLY A 55 -0.98 19.67 1.62
N PHE A 56 -0.77 18.34 1.68
CA PHE A 56 -0.59 17.53 0.47
C PHE A 56 -1.76 17.68 -0.49
N ASP A 57 -1.45 17.96 -1.73
CA ASP A 57 -2.35 17.94 -2.87
C ASP A 57 -1.77 16.95 -3.88
N GLU A 58 -2.64 16.25 -4.62
CA GLU A 58 -2.17 15.31 -5.64
C GLU A 58 -1.29 15.98 -6.69
N ASP A 59 -1.51 17.28 -6.92
CA ASP A 59 -0.69 18.06 -7.84
C ASP A 59 0.73 18.31 -7.33
N ASP A 60 0.97 18.12 -6.03
CA ASP A 60 2.30 18.30 -5.43
C ASP A 60 3.17 17.06 -5.54
N ILE A 61 2.68 15.99 -6.15
CA ILE A 61 3.45 14.77 -6.34
C ILE A 61 4.60 15.02 -7.30
N ASP A 62 5.82 14.96 -6.77
CA ASP A 62 7.02 15.08 -7.59
C ASP A 62 7.40 13.73 -8.17
N GLU A 63 7.07 13.51 -9.41
CA GLU A 63 7.40 12.27 -10.13
C GLU A 63 8.84 12.27 -10.68
N SER A 64 9.59 13.35 -10.47
CA SER A 64 10.96 13.44 -10.96
C SER A 64 11.93 12.58 -10.15
N GLU A 65 11.63 12.31 -8.88
CA GLU A 65 12.45 11.43 -8.07
C GLU A 65 12.10 9.96 -8.34
N PRO A 66 13.11 9.11 -8.55
CA PRO A 66 12.84 7.70 -8.80
C PRO A 66 12.25 7.04 -7.55
N PRO A 67 11.26 6.14 -7.73
CA PRO A 67 10.71 5.40 -6.61
C PRO A 67 11.74 4.41 -6.05
N ILE A 68 11.53 4.02 -4.80
CA ILE A 68 12.33 2.97 -4.16
C ILE A 68 11.81 1.61 -4.63
N LEU A 69 12.68 0.82 -5.23
CA LEU A 69 12.34 -0.53 -5.68
C LEU A 69 12.32 -1.48 -4.48
N LEU A 70 11.18 -2.11 -4.23
CA LEU A 70 11.02 -3.09 -3.14
C LEU A 70 11.09 -4.53 -3.64
N LEU A 71 10.48 -4.81 -4.79
CA LEU A 71 10.41 -6.16 -5.32
C LEU A 71 10.24 -6.10 -6.84
N GLU A 72 10.97 -6.94 -7.56
CA GLU A 72 10.87 -7.05 -9.01
C GLU A 72 10.54 -8.48 -9.43
N GLY A 73 10.24 -8.66 -10.71
CA GLY A 73 9.94 -9.99 -11.24
C GLY A 73 8.56 -10.49 -10.88
N ILE A 74 7.59 -9.60 -10.77
CA ILE A 74 6.21 -9.94 -10.45
C ILE A 74 5.47 -10.21 -11.75
N ARG A 75 4.97 -11.43 -11.92
CA ARG A 75 4.17 -11.82 -13.08
C ARG A 75 2.76 -11.26 -13.01
N ASP A 76 2.15 -11.33 -11.81
CA ASP A 76 0.82 -10.81 -11.56
C ASP A 76 0.73 -10.36 -10.10
N GLY A 77 -0.05 -9.33 -9.84
CA GLY A 77 -0.20 -8.82 -8.49
C GLY A 77 -1.44 -7.95 -8.35
N GLU A 78 -2.01 -7.97 -7.16
CA GLU A 78 -3.21 -7.20 -6.86
C GLU A 78 -3.29 -6.88 -5.38
N PHE A 79 -3.62 -5.63 -5.07
CA PHE A 79 -3.98 -5.22 -3.71
C PHE A 79 -5.46 -5.44 -3.48
N LYS A 80 -5.81 -5.86 -2.28
CA LYS A 80 -7.18 -5.98 -1.81
C LYS A 80 -7.31 -5.37 -0.42
N PHE A 81 -8.53 -5.00 -0.07
CA PHE A 81 -8.82 -4.24 1.13
C PHE A 81 -10.00 -4.87 1.88
N LYS A 82 -9.93 -4.83 3.19
CA LYS A 82 -10.99 -5.35 4.05
C LYS A 82 -11.32 -4.30 5.12
N GLY A 83 -12.60 -4.00 5.27
CA GLY A 83 -13.07 -3.02 6.24
C GLY A 83 -14.30 -3.50 7.00
N LEU A 84 -14.84 -2.60 7.80
CA LEU A 84 -16.08 -2.86 8.51
C LEU A 84 -17.28 -2.55 7.61
N THR A 85 -18.33 -3.38 7.73
CA THR A 85 -19.63 -3.10 7.13
C THR A 85 -20.34 -1.98 7.90
N PRO A 86 -21.43 -1.39 7.35
CA PRO A 86 -22.23 -0.42 8.10
C PRO A 86 -22.77 -0.97 9.43
N GLN A 87 -22.88 -2.28 9.56
CA GLN A 87 -23.33 -2.93 10.79
C GLN A 87 -22.16 -3.21 11.77
N GLY A 88 -20.93 -2.79 11.44
CA GLY A 88 -19.79 -2.97 12.30
C GLY A 88 -19.14 -4.36 12.24
N GLU A 89 -19.52 -5.17 11.26
CA GLU A 89 -18.94 -6.49 11.04
C GLU A 89 -17.79 -6.42 10.05
N VAL A 90 -16.88 -7.40 10.10
CA VAL A 90 -15.79 -7.50 9.14
C VAL A 90 -16.36 -7.92 7.78
N GLY A 91 -16.14 -7.08 6.77
CA GLY A 91 -16.59 -7.35 5.41
C GLY A 91 -15.64 -8.27 4.64
N ASP A 92 -16.01 -8.51 3.37
CA ASP A 92 -15.18 -9.29 2.46
C ASP A 92 -14.02 -8.47 1.90
N TRP A 93 -13.04 -9.13 1.29
CA TRP A 93 -11.97 -8.47 0.56
C TRP A 93 -12.53 -7.74 -0.65
N GLN A 94 -12.10 -6.49 -0.83
CA GLN A 94 -12.54 -5.61 -1.92
C GLN A 94 -11.35 -5.24 -2.80
N GLY A 95 -11.61 -5.07 -4.10
CA GLY A 95 -10.56 -4.70 -5.07
C GLY A 95 -10.16 -3.23 -5.04
N ASP A 96 -10.95 -2.38 -4.40
CA ASP A 96 -10.66 -0.96 -4.24
C ASP A 96 -11.15 -0.46 -2.89
N TRP A 97 -10.65 0.70 -2.48
CA TRP A 97 -11.06 1.36 -1.24
C TRP A 97 -11.59 2.75 -1.59
N GLU A 98 -12.88 2.95 -1.43
CA GLU A 98 -13.56 4.14 -1.94
C GLU A 98 -13.63 5.30 -0.95
N ASP A 99 -13.53 5.05 0.35
CA ASP A 99 -13.67 6.12 1.34
C ASP A 99 -12.29 6.64 1.78
N PRO A 100 -11.89 7.83 1.28
CA PRO A 100 -10.55 8.37 1.59
C PRO A 100 -10.40 8.84 3.03
N GLN A 101 -11.47 8.89 3.81
CA GLN A 101 -11.43 9.32 5.21
C GLN A 101 -11.35 8.16 6.19
N LEU A 102 -11.57 6.94 5.72
CA LEU A 102 -11.51 5.74 6.54
C LEU A 102 -10.29 4.90 6.19
N THR A 103 -9.76 4.24 7.19
CA THR A 103 -8.67 3.28 7.02
C THR A 103 -9.23 1.87 7.01
N PRO A 104 -8.82 1.01 6.07
CA PRO A 104 -9.26 -0.39 6.11
C PRO A 104 -8.68 -1.11 7.34
N LEU A 105 -9.29 -2.21 7.72
CA LEU A 105 -8.78 -3.09 8.80
C LEU A 105 -7.53 -3.83 8.34
N ALA A 106 -7.50 -4.23 7.08
CA ALA A 106 -6.40 -5.00 6.53
C ALA A 106 -6.22 -4.71 5.05
N ILE A 107 -4.97 -4.82 4.60
CA ILE A 107 -4.58 -4.74 3.20
C ILE A 107 -3.93 -6.06 2.86
N ARG A 108 -4.28 -6.62 1.71
CA ARG A 108 -3.71 -7.86 1.20
C ARG A 108 -3.03 -7.58 -0.12
N LEU A 109 -1.81 -8.07 -0.27
CA LEU A 109 -1.10 -8.05 -1.54
C LEU A 109 -0.89 -9.48 -1.99
N GLU A 110 -1.58 -9.86 -3.06
CA GLU A 110 -1.44 -11.17 -3.69
C GLU A 110 -0.47 -11.03 -4.85
N LEU A 111 0.60 -11.81 -4.85
CA LEU A 111 1.64 -11.77 -5.88
C LEU A 111 1.88 -13.15 -6.46
N GLU A 112 1.98 -13.22 -7.78
CA GLU A 112 2.53 -14.35 -8.51
C GLU A 112 3.87 -13.92 -9.09
N MET A 113 4.93 -14.60 -8.68
CA MET A 113 6.29 -14.27 -9.12
C MET A 113 6.61 -14.94 -10.45
N SER A 114 7.47 -14.31 -11.24
CA SER A 114 7.93 -14.91 -12.49
C SER A 114 8.78 -16.16 -12.21
N PRO A 115 8.84 -17.12 -13.17
CA PRO A 115 9.71 -18.27 -13.02
C PRO A 115 11.19 -17.92 -12.92
N GLU A 116 11.57 -16.73 -13.39
CA GLU A 116 12.94 -16.23 -13.38
C GLU A 116 13.29 -15.51 -12.06
N SER A 117 12.29 -15.32 -11.18
CA SER A 117 12.51 -14.67 -9.90
C SER A 117 13.39 -15.54 -8.99
N ARG A 118 14.23 -14.88 -8.18
CA ARG A 118 15.04 -15.55 -7.17
C ARG A 118 14.25 -15.95 -5.93
N ILE A 119 12.96 -15.58 -5.87
CA ILE A 119 12.10 -15.91 -4.75
C ILE A 119 11.65 -17.36 -4.89
N GLN A 120 11.79 -18.13 -3.80
CA GLN A 120 11.52 -19.57 -3.81
C GLN A 120 10.05 -19.90 -3.94
N TRP A 121 9.17 -18.98 -3.51
CA TRP A 121 7.73 -19.22 -3.55
C TRP A 121 7.13 -18.48 -4.73
N PRO A 122 6.46 -19.19 -5.66
CA PRO A 122 5.86 -18.55 -6.81
C PRO A 122 4.64 -17.69 -6.45
N LEU A 123 3.96 -18.00 -5.35
CA LEU A 123 2.81 -17.25 -4.88
C LEU A 123 3.10 -16.65 -3.50
N LEU A 124 2.91 -15.36 -3.36
CA LEU A 124 3.07 -14.64 -2.12
C LEU A 124 1.74 -14.00 -1.74
N ASP A 125 1.37 -14.14 -0.48
CA ASP A 125 0.18 -13.54 0.07
C ASP A 125 0.58 -12.75 1.33
N ILE A 126 0.61 -11.44 1.20
CA ILE A 126 1.04 -10.56 2.27
C ILE A 126 -0.19 -9.86 2.84
N VAL A 127 -0.48 -10.09 4.10
CA VAL A 127 -1.59 -9.43 4.79
C VAL A 127 -1.02 -8.47 5.83
N MET A 128 -1.40 -7.20 5.71
CA MET A 128 -1.01 -6.14 6.63
C MET A 128 -2.23 -5.73 7.44
N MET A 129 -2.16 -5.91 8.75
CA MET A 129 -3.21 -5.43 9.65
C MET A 129 -2.96 -3.94 9.92
N VAL A 130 -3.99 -3.14 9.69
CA VAL A 130 -3.91 -1.71 9.93
C VAL A 130 -4.50 -1.43 11.30
N ASP A 131 -3.68 -0.92 12.22
CA ASP A 131 -4.14 -0.56 13.55
C ASP A 131 -4.85 0.80 13.46
N GLY A 132 -6.11 0.84 13.89
CA GLY A 132 -6.91 2.06 13.90
C GLY A 132 -6.41 3.14 14.86
N GLY A 133 -5.41 2.83 15.68
CA GLY A 133 -4.70 3.83 16.47
C GLY A 133 -3.56 4.43 15.65
N ALA A 134 -3.67 5.68 15.31
CA ALA A 134 -2.84 6.41 14.35
C ALA A 134 -1.32 6.43 14.64
N THR A 135 -0.84 5.71 15.63
CA THR A 135 0.55 5.78 16.06
C THR A 135 1.34 4.49 15.86
N ARG A 136 0.69 3.43 15.43
CA ARG A 136 1.37 2.15 15.21
C ARG A 136 1.38 1.81 13.73
N GLY A 137 2.55 1.60 13.19
CA GLY A 137 2.71 1.23 11.79
C GLY A 137 2.11 -0.13 11.46
N PHE A 138 2.17 -0.48 10.18
CA PHE A 138 1.69 -1.76 9.69
C PHE A 138 2.42 -2.91 10.37
N ASN A 139 1.66 -3.88 10.82
CA ASN A 139 2.20 -5.15 11.28
C ASN A 139 2.01 -6.15 10.14
N ALA A 140 3.09 -6.43 9.44
CA ALA A 140 3.04 -7.30 8.26
C ALA A 140 3.18 -8.76 8.65
N GLY A 141 2.17 -9.56 8.32
CA GLY A 141 2.24 -11.00 8.38
C GLY A 141 2.53 -11.57 6.99
N PHE A 142 3.52 -12.41 6.88
CA PHE A 142 3.93 -13.03 5.63
C PHE A 142 3.61 -14.52 5.65
N VAL A 143 2.79 -14.95 4.68
CA VAL A 143 2.42 -16.37 4.56
C VAL A 143 2.67 -16.82 3.12
N PRO A 144 3.67 -17.66 2.86
CA PRO A 144 3.85 -18.24 1.53
C PRO A 144 2.72 -19.23 1.24
N THR A 145 2.12 -19.11 0.06
CA THR A 145 1.12 -20.05 -0.41
C THR A 145 1.76 -21.06 -1.36
N GLN A 146 1.44 -22.32 -1.18
CA GLN A 146 1.94 -23.40 -2.02
C GLN A 146 1.07 -23.60 -3.25
#